data_02610ac86482381f43890aadc5b3b4aa
#
_entry.id   02610ac86482381f43890aadc5b3b4aa
#
_cell.length_a   1.000
_cell.length_b   1.000
_cell.length_c   1.000
_cell.angle_alpha   90.00
_cell.angle_beta   90.00
_cell.angle_gamma   90.00
#
_symmetry.space_group_name_H-M   'P 1'
#
loop_
_entity.id
_entity.type
_entity.pdbx_description
1 polymer ?
#
loop_
_entity_poly.entity_id
_entity_poly.type
_entity_poly.pdbx_seq_one_letter_code
_entity_poly.pdbx_strand_id
1 'polypeptide(L)'
;KAIRRQRQMCIRDRCFVFPWMNPCDVPRTPAWVNDTVWYQIFPDRFCNGDHSIDPEDVVPWREHGRVKNEECFGGDLAGITSKLDYLQNLGINGLYLTPINESPSNHKYDTTDYTKIDPRFGDEETLIHLVEEAHKRGIRVMLDGVFNHCGYYFAPWQDVLEKGPESEYYDWFMINEWPFDRNGKAAKKKQIYTFAFYDGMPKINTNNPEVRKYFVDICANWVEHYGIDGIRLDVANEVSHRFCKELHARVKEINPDIYILGEIWHNALPWLRGDEFDAVMNYPLGQSIKDFWIDKSLTNEDFEYTINRCYTSYMQQTNDVLFNLLDSHDTKRFRSDVKNLDEYFAQIAVLFAMPGSPCIYYGTEIAMEGSYDPDCRRCMPWKDIEAGKYAERSKIIATLIHLRRQEPLLKSRNFHFPNDYAKYKRVIQFRNCLLYTSDAADE
;
A
#
# COMPACT_ATOMS: atom_id res chain seq x y z
N LYS A 1 -12.34 35.27 24.57
CA LYS A 1 -11.51 35.30 23.32
C LYS A 1 -11.70 34.04 22.47
N ALA A 2 -11.75 32.84 23.03
CA ALA A 2 -11.98 31.59 22.27
C ALA A 2 -13.33 31.54 21.57
N ILE A 3 -14.41 31.93 22.26
CA ILE A 3 -15.78 31.99 21.69
C ILE A 3 -15.87 32.99 20.53
N ARG A 4 -15.09 34.08 20.54
CA ARG A 4 -15.07 35.08 19.48
C ARG A 4 -14.34 34.56 18.22
N ARG A 5 -13.30 33.75 18.38
CA ARG A 5 -12.60 33.07 17.26
C ARG A 5 -13.50 32.00 16.62
N GLN A 6 -14.20 31.23 17.43
CA GLN A 6 -15.19 30.26 16.94
C GLN A 6 -16.30 30.92 16.12
N ARG A 7 -16.84 32.07 16.58
CA ARG A 7 -17.84 32.84 15.82
C ARG A 7 -17.31 33.41 14.50
N GLN A 8 -16.06 33.88 14.45
CA GLN A 8 -15.45 34.35 13.19
C GLN A 8 -15.20 33.25 12.19
N MET A 9 -14.93 32.01 12.66
CA MET A 9 -14.72 30.85 11.81
C MET A 9 -16.03 30.31 11.22
N CYS A 10 -17.15 30.42 11.93
CA CYS A 10 -18.47 30.00 11.42
C CYS A 10 -19.10 30.99 10.39
N ILE A 11 -18.59 32.21 10.28
CA ILE A 11 -19.20 33.27 9.40
C ILE A 11 -18.71 33.15 7.94
N ARG A 12 -17.72 32.31 7.62
CA ARG A 12 -17.10 32.20 6.28
C ARG A 12 -17.25 30.83 5.62
N ASP A 13 -18.40 30.18 5.71
CA ASP A 13 -18.72 28.89 5.03
C ASP A 13 -17.63 27.79 5.09
N ARG A 14 -16.59 27.99 5.92
CA ARG A 14 -15.50 27.03 6.16
C ARG A 14 -15.33 26.86 7.65
N CYS A 15 -16.01 25.86 8.20
CA CYS A 15 -15.85 25.49 9.59
C CYS A 15 -14.53 24.71 9.75
N PHE A 16 -13.59 25.26 10.53
CA PHE A 16 -12.55 24.41 11.11
C PHE A 16 -13.17 23.64 12.28
N VAL A 17 -13.27 22.36 12.13
CA VAL A 17 -13.69 21.49 13.21
C VAL A 17 -12.45 21.21 14.07
N PHE A 18 -12.51 21.56 15.37
CA PHE A 18 -11.59 21.03 16.36
C PHE A 18 -12.13 19.66 16.80
N PRO A 19 -11.70 18.57 16.17
CA PRO A 19 -12.36 17.28 16.35
C PRO A 19 -12.15 16.71 17.75
N TRP A 20 -11.06 17.09 18.43
CA TRP A 20 -10.68 16.48 19.71
C TRP A 20 -10.29 17.53 20.75
N MET A 21 -10.90 17.41 21.91
CA MET A 21 -10.63 18.28 23.06
C MET A 21 -9.81 17.55 24.14
N ASN A 22 -9.74 16.22 24.07
CA ASN A 22 -9.00 15.42 25.02
C ASN A 22 -7.79 14.75 24.35
N PRO A 23 -6.64 14.63 25.03
CA PRO A 23 -5.49 13.92 24.49
C PRO A 23 -5.75 12.46 24.12
N CYS A 24 -6.70 11.81 24.79
CA CYS A 24 -7.10 10.43 24.47
C CYS A 24 -7.86 10.29 23.15
N ASP A 25 -8.46 11.40 22.65
CA ASP A 25 -9.17 11.41 21.38
C ASP A 25 -8.22 11.66 20.18
N VAL A 26 -6.95 11.99 20.45
CA VAL A 26 -5.97 12.23 19.40
C VAL A 26 -5.43 10.90 18.89
N PRO A 27 -5.60 10.57 17.59
CA PRO A 27 -5.06 9.35 17.01
C PRO A 27 -3.57 9.21 17.22
N ARG A 28 -3.13 8.02 17.57
CA ARG A 28 -1.71 7.69 17.68
C ARG A 28 -1.33 6.82 16.50
N THR A 29 -0.57 7.40 15.59
CA THR A 29 0.05 6.67 14.49
C THR A 29 1.45 6.19 14.90
N PRO A 30 1.93 5.05 14.38
CA PRO A 30 3.26 4.55 14.69
C PRO A 30 4.34 5.51 14.20
N ALA A 31 5.11 6.10 15.12
CA ALA A 31 6.11 7.13 14.79
C ALA A 31 7.22 6.62 13.85
N TRP A 32 7.56 5.32 13.94
CA TRP A 32 8.59 4.71 13.11
C TRP A 32 8.27 4.74 11.61
N VAL A 33 6.98 4.82 11.23
CA VAL A 33 6.56 4.86 9.82
C VAL A 33 7.05 6.10 9.09
N ASN A 34 7.12 7.25 9.77
CA ASN A 34 7.64 8.49 9.18
C ASN A 34 9.12 8.36 8.73
N ASP A 35 9.88 7.49 9.40
CA ASP A 35 11.28 7.19 9.09
C ASP A 35 11.45 6.02 8.12
N THR A 36 10.34 5.43 7.66
CA THR A 36 10.37 4.25 6.80
C THR A 36 10.34 4.63 5.34
N VAL A 37 11.17 3.97 4.56
CA VAL A 37 11.11 3.89 3.10
C VAL A 37 10.72 2.47 2.74
N TRP A 38 9.53 2.34 2.18
CA TRP A 38 8.94 1.06 1.82
C TRP A 38 9.42 0.57 0.45
N TYR A 39 9.55 -0.74 0.33
CA TYR A 39 9.79 -1.44 -0.92
C TYR A 39 8.70 -2.48 -1.14
N GLN A 40 7.84 -2.25 -2.15
CA GLN A 40 6.76 -3.17 -2.47
C GLN A 40 7.27 -4.32 -3.32
N ILE A 41 6.99 -5.55 -2.90
CA ILE A 41 7.38 -6.78 -3.58
C ILE A 41 6.15 -7.55 -4.06
N PHE A 42 6.20 -8.01 -5.32
CA PHE A 42 5.33 -9.04 -5.87
C PHE A 42 6.11 -10.35 -5.85
N PRO A 43 5.84 -11.28 -4.90
CA PRO A 43 6.73 -12.40 -4.61
C PRO A 43 7.09 -13.25 -5.82
N ASP A 44 6.10 -13.73 -6.58
CA ASP A 44 6.30 -14.57 -7.78
C ASP A 44 7.30 -14.00 -8.81
N ARG A 45 7.54 -12.68 -8.78
CA ARG A 45 8.33 -11.95 -9.79
C ARG A 45 9.63 -11.37 -9.24
N PHE A 46 9.88 -11.53 -7.93
CA PHE A 46 11.02 -10.89 -7.29
C PHE A 46 12.27 -11.75 -7.33
N CYS A 47 12.24 -12.93 -6.74
CA CYS A 47 13.37 -13.88 -6.73
C CYS A 47 12.89 -15.29 -6.40
N ASN A 48 13.30 -16.27 -7.18
CA ASN A 48 13.12 -17.70 -6.85
C ASN A 48 14.30 -18.16 -5.98
N GLY A 49 14.04 -18.53 -4.76
CA GLY A 49 15.03 -18.95 -3.76
C GLY A 49 15.04 -20.44 -3.49
N ASP A 50 13.89 -21.11 -3.59
CA ASP A 50 13.74 -22.54 -3.35
C ASP A 50 13.04 -23.23 -4.53
N HIS A 51 13.83 -23.73 -5.46
CA HIS A 51 13.32 -24.45 -6.61
C HIS A 51 12.59 -25.77 -6.28
N SER A 52 12.66 -26.25 -5.04
CA SER A 52 11.99 -27.50 -4.64
C SER A 52 10.47 -27.33 -4.46
N ILE A 53 10.01 -26.07 -4.28
CA ILE A 53 8.59 -25.71 -4.15
C ILE A 53 8.00 -25.13 -5.44
N ASP A 54 8.78 -25.09 -6.52
CA ASP A 54 8.31 -24.62 -7.81
C ASP A 54 7.07 -25.40 -8.26
N PRO A 55 5.99 -24.75 -8.75
CA PRO A 55 4.85 -25.45 -9.30
C PRO A 55 5.22 -26.20 -10.59
N GLU A 56 4.45 -27.24 -10.93
CA GLU A 56 4.68 -28.04 -12.15
C GLU A 56 4.65 -27.19 -13.43
N ASP A 57 3.90 -26.08 -13.43
CA ASP A 57 3.73 -25.15 -14.55
C ASP A 57 4.66 -23.93 -14.48
N VAL A 58 5.68 -23.95 -13.62
CA VAL A 58 6.66 -22.85 -13.51
C VAL A 58 7.33 -22.61 -14.86
N VAL A 59 7.39 -21.34 -15.28
CA VAL A 59 8.10 -20.97 -16.51
C VAL A 59 9.51 -20.45 -16.16
N PRO A 60 10.48 -20.60 -17.08
CA PRO A 60 11.86 -20.12 -16.85
C PRO A 60 11.86 -18.61 -16.51
N TRP A 61 12.68 -18.25 -15.52
CA TRP A 61 12.84 -16.84 -15.08
C TRP A 61 13.17 -15.93 -16.26
N ARG A 62 12.35 -14.92 -16.46
CA ARG A 62 12.43 -14.01 -17.61
C ARG A 62 12.91 -12.63 -17.18
N GLU A 63 14.21 -12.39 -17.29
CA GLU A 63 14.78 -11.07 -16.91
C GLU A 63 14.32 -9.92 -17.79
N HIS A 64 13.91 -10.20 -19.01
CA HIS A 64 13.48 -9.19 -19.98
C HIS A 64 12.25 -9.61 -20.77
N GLY A 65 11.46 -8.62 -21.16
CA GLY A 65 10.27 -8.81 -21.97
C GLY A 65 8.97 -8.83 -21.17
N ARG A 66 7.87 -8.96 -21.88
CA ARG A 66 6.54 -8.95 -21.31
C ARG A 66 6.22 -10.28 -20.65
N VAL A 67 5.34 -10.21 -19.65
CA VAL A 67 4.83 -11.37 -18.91
C VAL A 67 3.32 -11.48 -19.12
N LYS A 68 2.76 -12.66 -18.86
CA LYS A 68 1.33 -12.91 -18.90
C LYS A 68 0.79 -13.17 -17.50
N ASN A 69 -0.53 -13.04 -17.34
CA ASN A 69 -1.18 -13.27 -16.05
C ASN A 69 -1.05 -14.71 -15.57
N GLU A 70 -1.08 -15.67 -16.51
CA GLU A 70 -1.07 -17.10 -16.20
C GLU A 70 0.34 -17.62 -15.89
N GLU A 71 1.40 -16.85 -16.20
CA GLU A 71 2.78 -17.28 -15.99
C GLU A 71 3.17 -17.21 -14.51
N CYS A 72 3.60 -18.33 -13.92
CA CYS A 72 4.27 -18.42 -12.63
C CYS A 72 5.78 -18.53 -12.83
N PHE A 73 6.55 -17.71 -12.14
CA PHE A 73 8.01 -17.69 -12.28
C PHE A 73 8.73 -18.28 -11.04
N GLY A 74 7.99 -18.72 -10.04
CA GLY A 74 8.52 -19.40 -8.88
C GLY A 74 9.23 -18.48 -7.88
N GLY A 75 9.01 -17.17 -7.93
CA GLY A 75 9.50 -16.29 -6.87
C GLY A 75 8.80 -16.60 -5.54
N ASP A 76 9.55 -16.58 -4.44
CA ASP A 76 9.14 -17.11 -3.14
C ASP A 76 9.71 -16.28 -1.95
N LEU A 77 9.33 -16.65 -0.73
CA LEU A 77 9.78 -15.97 0.50
C LEU A 77 11.28 -16.22 0.78
N ALA A 78 11.81 -17.39 0.43
CA ALA A 78 13.24 -17.69 0.55
C ALA A 78 14.06 -16.79 -0.40
N GLY A 79 13.57 -16.58 -1.61
CA GLY A 79 14.16 -15.65 -2.58
C GLY A 79 14.15 -14.21 -2.06
N ILE A 80 13.07 -13.76 -1.43
CA ILE A 80 13.02 -12.44 -0.80
C ILE A 80 14.06 -12.36 0.32
N THR A 81 14.14 -13.39 1.18
CA THR A 81 15.12 -13.47 2.27
C THR A 81 16.55 -13.37 1.74
N SER A 82 16.85 -14.04 0.63
CA SER A 82 18.19 -14.03 0.01
C SER A 82 18.61 -12.64 -0.51
N LYS A 83 17.67 -11.74 -0.72
CA LYS A 83 17.92 -10.38 -1.26
C LYS A 83 17.80 -9.28 -0.21
N LEU A 84 17.63 -9.59 1.07
CA LEU A 84 17.54 -8.60 2.15
C LEU A 84 18.78 -7.72 2.26
N ASP A 85 19.98 -8.25 2.02
CA ASP A 85 21.21 -7.46 2.02
C ASP A 85 21.24 -6.44 0.86
N TYR A 86 20.71 -6.80 -0.31
CA TYR A 86 20.54 -5.87 -1.43
C TYR A 86 19.62 -4.71 -1.03
N LEU A 87 18.50 -5.01 -0.40
CA LEU A 87 17.51 -4.01 0.05
C LEU A 87 18.07 -3.13 1.17
N GLN A 88 18.79 -3.71 2.13
CA GLN A 88 19.47 -2.97 3.19
C GLN A 88 20.53 -2.02 2.62
N ASN A 89 21.34 -2.47 1.66
CA ASN A 89 22.35 -1.64 0.97
C ASN A 89 21.72 -0.50 0.17
N LEU A 90 20.52 -0.71 -0.39
CA LEU A 90 19.74 0.37 -1.03
C LEU A 90 19.23 1.40 0.00
N GLY A 91 19.16 1.04 1.28
CA GLY A 91 18.68 1.88 2.38
C GLY A 91 17.23 1.63 2.78
N ILE A 92 16.58 0.62 2.18
CA ILE A 92 15.19 0.21 2.51
C ILE A 92 15.12 -0.27 3.96
N ASN A 93 14.05 0.14 4.65
CA ASN A 93 13.77 -0.28 6.01
C ASN A 93 12.29 -0.65 6.26
N GLY A 94 11.52 -0.84 5.18
CA GLY A 94 10.19 -1.42 5.21
C GLY A 94 9.91 -2.25 3.96
N LEU A 95 9.37 -3.45 4.13
CA LEU A 95 8.88 -4.31 3.05
C LEU A 95 7.35 -4.32 3.08
N TYR A 96 6.75 -4.17 1.91
CA TYR A 96 5.34 -4.45 1.69
C TYR A 96 5.22 -5.61 0.70
N LEU A 97 4.71 -6.74 1.15
CA LEU A 97 4.47 -7.92 0.33
C LEU A 97 3.02 -7.92 -0.17
N THR A 98 2.80 -8.07 -1.49
CA THR A 98 1.47 -8.41 -1.99
C THR A 98 1.02 -9.76 -1.42
N PRO A 99 -0.27 -10.16 -1.53
CA PRO A 99 -0.79 -11.31 -0.78
C PRO A 99 0.06 -12.56 -0.92
N ILE A 100 0.17 -13.31 0.18
CA ILE A 100 1.00 -14.53 0.28
C ILE A 100 0.20 -15.76 0.67
N ASN A 101 -1.09 -15.62 0.97
CA ASN A 101 -1.95 -16.73 1.36
C ASN A 101 -2.29 -17.65 0.18
N GLU A 102 -2.69 -18.88 0.50
CA GLU A 102 -3.03 -19.91 -0.49
C GLU A 102 -4.07 -19.42 -1.51
N SER A 103 -3.73 -19.58 -2.79
CA SER A 103 -4.53 -19.08 -3.91
C SER A 103 -4.11 -19.75 -5.22
N PRO A 104 -5.00 -19.97 -6.19
CA PRO A 104 -4.64 -20.57 -7.47
C PRO A 104 -3.79 -19.65 -8.36
N SER A 105 -3.92 -18.32 -8.22
CA SER A 105 -3.19 -17.36 -9.05
C SER A 105 -1.79 -17.04 -8.52
N ASN A 106 -0.96 -16.43 -9.37
CA ASN A 106 0.35 -15.91 -8.96
C ASN A 106 0.24 -14.60 -8.15
N HIS A 107 -0.86 -13.86 -8.28
CA HIS A 107 -1.09 -12.59 -7.57
C HIS A 107 -1.74 -12.75 -6.20
N LYS A 108 -2.36 -13.89 -5.91
CA LYS A 108 -2.97 -14.27 -4.63
C LYS A 108 -4.16 -13.44 -4.16
N TYR A 109 -4.67 -12.49 -4.95
CA TYR A 109 -5.88 -11.73 -4.60
C TYR A 109 -7.18 -12.56 -4.64
N ASP A 110 -7.16 -13.75 -5.23
CA ASP A 110 -8.23 -14.74 -5.18
C ASP A 110 -7.96 -15.83 -4.11
N THR A 111 -7.74 -15.38 -2.88
CA THR A 111 -7.37 -16.22 -1.72
C THR A 111 -8.39 -17.32 -1.46
N THR A 112 -7.89 -18.54 -1.28
CA THR A 112 -8.71 -19.74 -1.01
C THR A 112 -8.57 -20.28 0.40
N ASP A 113 -7.47 -19.98 1.08
CA ASP A 113 -7.26 -20.27 2.51
C ASP A 113 -6.43 -19.15 3.15
N TYR A 114 -7.05 -18.37 4.00
CA TYR A 114 -6.42 -17.23 4.70
C TYR A 114 -5.55 -17.65 5.89
N THR A 115 -5.67 -18.91 6.30
CA THR A 115 -4.93 -19.46 7.44
C THR A 115 -3.57 -20.07 7.04
N LYS A 116 -3.32 -20.19 5.72
CA LYS A 116 -2.11 -20.81 5.20
C LYS A 116 -1.34 -19.86 4.29
N ILE A 117 -0.02 -19.97 4.36
CA ILE A 117 0.87 -19.44 3.33
C ILE A 117 0.76 -20.34 2.08
N ASP A 118 0.77 -19.74 0.89
CA ASP A 118 0.75 -20.52 -0.35
C ASP A 118 1.98 -21.41 -0.45
N PRO A 119 1.82 -22.73 -0.68
CA PRO A 119 2.95 -23.66 -0.76
C PRO A 119 4.00 -23.31 -1.82
N ARG A 120 3.60 -22.53 -2.85
CA ARG A 120 4.52 -22.00 -3.88
C ARG A 120 5.37 -20.83 -3.39
N PHE A 121 5.06 -20.27 -2.23
CA PHE A 121 5.84 -19.21 -1.59
C PHE A 121 6.62 -19.70 -0.38
N GLY A 122 6.33 -20.90 0.12
CA GLY A 122 6.89 -21.50 1.32
C GLY A 122 5.80 -21.86 2.31
N ASP A 123 6.15 -21.78 3.56
CA ASP A 123 5.29 -22.09 4.69
C ASP A 123 5.40 -21.02 5.80
N GLU A 124 4.77 -21.29 6.91
CA GLU A 124 4.76 -20.41 8.08
C GLU A 124 6.19 -20.21 8.65
N GLU A 125 7.00 -21.25 8.71
CA GLU A 125 8.38 -21.18 9.20
C GLU A 125 9.24 -20.30 8.28
N THR A 126 9.03 -20.41 6.98
CA THR A 126 9.72 -19.58 5.97
C THR A 126 9.35 -18.11 6.11
N LEU A 127 8.05 -17.79 6.38
CA LEU A 127 7.63 -16.42 6.63
C LEU A 127 8.22 -15.86 7.92
N ILE A 128 8.15 -16.61 9.02
CA ILE A 128 8.74 -16.20 10.30
C ILE A 128 10.23 -15.94 10.13
N HIS A 129 10.94 -16.82 9.43
CA HIS A 129 12.36 -16.64 9.13
C HIS A 129 12.64 -15.36 8.32
N LEU A 130 11.83 -15.07 7.30
CA LEU A 130 11.93 -13.80 6.55
C LEU A 130 11.75 -12.59 7.46
N VAL A 131 10.73 -12.59 8.33
CA VAL A 131 10.46 -11.47 9.26
C VAL A 131 11.62 -11.29 10.24
N GLU A 132 12.13 -12.36 10.83
CA GLU A 132 13.28 -12.30 11.74
C GLU A 132 14.55 -11.77 11.05
N GLU A 133 14.84 -12.24 9.84
CA GLU A 133 16.02 -11.79 9.08
C GLU A 133 15.88 -10.32 8.63
N ALA A 134 14.65 -9.89 8.30
CA ALA A 134 14.34 -8.50 8.01
C ALA A 134 14.57 -7.63 9.27
N HIS A 135 14.05 -8.05 10.42
CA HIS A 135 14.20 -7.33 11.69
C HIS A 135 15.68 -7.21 12.14
N LYS A 136 16.50 -8.25 11.96
CA LYS A 136 17.95 -8.19 12.22
C LYS A 136 18.65 -7.10 11.41
N ARG A 137 18.09 -6.73 10.24
CA ARG A 137 18.59 -5.68 9.36
C ARG A 137 17.90 -4.33 9.57
N GLY A 138 17.00 -4.22 10.57
CA GLY A 138 16.20 -3.02 10.83
C GLY A 138 15.14 -2.76 9.76
N ILE A 139 14.67 -3.81 9.08
CA ILE A 139 13.63 -3.75 8.04
C ILE A 139 12.33 -4.26 8.63
N ARG A 140 11.27 -3.45 8.55
CA ARG A 140 9.91 -3.78 8.95
C ARG A 140 9.16 -4.54 7.86
N VAL A 141 8.17 -5.36 8.22
CA VAL A 141 7.42 -6.18 7.26
C VAL A 141 5.92 -5.90 7.37
N MET A 142 5.28 -5.61 6.24
CA MET A 142 3.84 -5.40 6.11
C MET A 142 3.25 -6.42 5.14
N LEU A 143 2.15 -7.08 5.55
CA LEU A 143 1.40 -8.02 4.74
C LEU A 143 0.13 -7.39 4.17
N ASP A 144 -0.37 -7.97 3.08
CA ASP A 144 -1.60 -7.57 2.38
C ASP A 144 -2.78 -8.45 2.79
N GLY A 145 -3.84 -7.84 3.30
CA GLY A 145 -5.08 -8.49 3.72
C GLY A 145 -6.20 -8.30 2.71
N VAL A 146 -6.60 -9.38 2.04
CA VAL A 146 -7.66 -9.39 1.02
C VAL A 146 -8.98 -9.82 1.65
N PHE A 147 -9.71 -8.89 2.25
CA PHE A 147 -10.92 -9.20 3.04
C PHE A 147 -12.22 -8.72 2.38
N ASN A 148 -12.12 -7.94 1.30
CA ASN A 148 -13.29 -7.51 0.53
C ASN A 148 -13.94 -8.66 -0.25
N HIS A 149 -13.17 -9.59 -0.74
CA HIS A 149 -13.58 -10.73 -1.57
C HIS A 149 -12.67 -11.92 -1.29
N CYS A 150 -13.06 -13.10 -1.74
CA CYS A 150 -12.22 -14.30 -1.71
C CYS A 150 -12.11 -14.91 -3.10
N GLY A 151 -11.28 -15.95 -3.24
CA GLY A 151 -11.25 -16.79 -4.44
C GLY A 151 -12.45 -17.72 -4.53
N TYR A 152 -12.72 -18.16 -5.76
CA TYR A 152 -13.82 -19.09 -6.04
C TYR A 152 -13.76 -20.37 -5.22
N TYR A 153 -12.54 -20.88 -4.98
CA TYR A 153 -12.33 -22.15 -4.26
C TYR A 153 -12.22 -21.99 -2.73
N PHE A 154 -12.53 -20.82 -2.17
CA PHE A 154 -12.62 -20.63 -0.73
C PHE A 154 -13.67 -21.61 -0.12
N ALA A 155 -13.27 -22.42 0.86
CA ALA A 155 -14.11 -23.51 1.36
C ALA A 155 -15.52 -23.08 1.81
N PRO A 156 -15.70 -21.97 2.55
CA PRO A 156 -17.05 -21.46 2.88
C PRO A 156 -17.88 -21.11 1.64
N TRP A 157 -17.25 -20.57 0.56
CA TRP A 157 -17.97 -20.31 -0.68
C TRP A 157 -18.40 -21.59 -1.38
N GLN A 158 -17.53 -22.62 -1.39
CA GLN A 158 -17.88 -23.92 -1.98
C GLN A 158 -19.06 -24.58 -1.23
N ASP A 159 -19.09 -24.47 0.10
CA ASP A 159 -20.22 -24.97 0.90
C ASP A 159 -21.53 -24.25 0.55
N VAL A 160 -21.48 -22.92 0.34
CA VAL A 160 -22.64 -22.16 -0.14
C VAL A 160 -23.08 -22.59 -1.53
N LEU A 161 -22.14 -22.87 -2.45
CA LEU A 161 -22.46 -23.36 -3.78
C LEU A 161 -23.15 -24.75 -3.74
N GLU A 162 -22.81 -25.58 -2.76
CA GLU A 162 -23.40 -26.92 -2.60
C GLU A 162 -24.77 -26.87 -1.91
N LYS A 163 -24.85 -26.16 -0.75
CA LYS A 163 -26.01 -26.21 0.16
C LYS A 163 -26.98 -25.04 -0.01
N GLY A 164 -26.57 -23.99 -0.68
CA GLY A 164 -27.39 -22.78 -0.81
C GLY A 164 -27.69 -22.12 0.53
N PRO A 165 -28.95 -21.66 0.75
CA PRO A 165 -29.37 -21.01 1.97
C PRO A 165 -29.30 -21.88 3.23
N GLU A 166 -29.06 -23.18 3.08
CA GLU A 166 -28.85 -24.10 4.20
C GLU A 166 -27.42 -24.17 4.70
N SER A 167 -26.49 -23.54 3.96
CA SER A 167 -25.08 -23.39 4.38
C SER A 167 -24.99 -22.48 5.60
N GLU A 168 -24.19 -22.87 6.59
CA GLU A 168 -23.84 -22.02 7.73
C GLU A 168 -23.08 -20.77 7.30
N TYR A 169 -22.44 -20.79 6.11
CA TYR A 169 -21.67 -19.67 5.52
C TYR A 169 -22.50 -18.81 4.57
N TYR A 170 -23.80 -19.04 4.39
CA TYR A 170 -24.59 -18.31 3.39
C TYR A 170 -24.53 -16.80 3.61
N ASP A 171 -24.66 -16.33 4.86
CA ASP A 171 -24.62 -14.93 5.24
C ASP A 171 -23.19 -14.34 5.30
N TRP A 172 -22.17 -15.15 5.04
CA TRP A 172 -20.79 -14.68 4.88
C TRP A 172 -20.58 -13.94 3.57
N PHE A 173 -21.48 -14.11 2.61
CA PHE A 173 -21.37 -13.54 1.28
C PHE A 173 -22.53 -12.61 0.96
N MET A 174 -22.33 -11.70 0.02
CA MET A 174 -23.36 -10.76 -0.41
C MET A 174 -24.14 -11.34 -1.60
N ILE A 175 -25.18 -12.11 -1.32
CA ILE A 175 -26.05 -12.80 -2.28
C ILE A 175 -27.41 -12.10 -2.31
N ASN A 176 -27.85 -11.66 -3.51
CA ASN A 176 -29.15 -11.00 -3.70
C ASN A 176 -30.24 -11.95 -4.13
N GLU A 177 -29.88 -13.02 -4.85
CA GLU A 177 -30.84 -13.96 -5.44
C GLU A 177 -30.26 -15.39 -5.39
N TRP A 178 -31.09 -16.35 -5.01
CA TRP A 178 -30.75 -17.77 -5.02
C TRP A 178 -31.90 -18.58 -5.64
N PRO A 179 -31.64 -19.57 -6.53
CA PRO A 179 -30.33 -19.89 -7.11
C PRO A 179 -29.87 -18.83 -8.11
N PHE A 180 -28.58 -18.61 -8.20
CA PHE A 180 -27.99 -17.71 -9.17
C PHE A 180 -27.35 -18.45 -10.37
N ASP A 181 -27.06 -17.70 -11.43
CA ASP A 181 -26.43 -18.23 -12.66
C ASP A 181 -24.98 -18.64 -12.38
N ARG A 182 -24.65 -19.91 -12.58
CA ARG A 182 -23.31 -20.47 -12.38
C ARG A 182 -22.42 -20.46 -13.62
N ASN A 183 -22.84 -19.80 -14.71
CA ASN A 183 -22.11 -19.73 -15.97
C ASN A 183 -21.28 -18.43 -16.12
N GLY A 184 -20.77 -17.88 -15.03
CA GLY A 184 -19.95 -16.67 -15.04
C GLY A 184 -20.73 -15.39 -15.36
N LYS A 185 -22.01 -15.31 -15.03
CA LYS A 185 -22.88 -14.16 -15.29
C LYS A 185 -23.67 -13.67 -14.07
N ALA A 186 -23.48 -14.28 -12.92
CA ALA A 186 -24.23 -13.94 -11.70
C ALA A 186 -24.02 -12.49 -11.27
N ALA A 187 -22.79 -12.00 -11.26
CA ALA A 187 -22.47 -10.62 -10.93
C ALA A 187 -23.08 -9.62 -11.93
N LYS A 188 -22.97 -9.91 -13.22
CA LYS A 188 -23.57 -9.07 -14.30
C LYS A 188 -25.09 -9.02 -14.23
N LYS A 189 -25.73 -10.10 -13.74
CA LYS A 189 -27.17 -10.17 -13.47
C LYS A 189 -27.55 -9.59 -12.11
N LYS A 190 -26.60 -9.11 -11.31
CA LYS A 190 -26.79 -8.58 -9.95
C LYS A 190 -27.37 -9.60 -8.97
N GLN A 191 -27.15 -10.88 -9.20
CA GLN A 191 -27.60 -11.95 -8.33
C GLN A 191 -26.65 -12.14 -7.13
N ILE A 192 -25.35 -11.87 -7.33
CA ILE A 192 -24.34 -11.82 -6.28
C ILE A 192 -23.50 -10.55 -6.44
N TYR A 193 -22.90 -10.09 -5.36
CA TYR A 193 -21.82 -9.11 -5.42
C TYR A 193 -20.47 -9.82 -5.59
N THR A 194 -19.56 -9.19 -6.32
CA THR A 194 -18.22 -9.72 -6.59
C THR A 194 -17.24 -8.55 -6.74
N PHE A 195 -15.95 -8.80 -6.64
CA PHE A 195 -14.95 -7.84 -7.06
C PHE A 195 -14.98 -7.69 -8.60
N ALA A 196 -14.95 -6.45 -9.06
CA ALA A 196 -14.88 -6.08 -10.50
C ALA A 196 -15.90 -6.82 -11.42
N PHE A 197 -17.06 -7.22 -10.90
CA PHE A 197 -18.08 -8.00 -11.62
C PHE A 197 -17.57 -9.36 -12.14
N TYR A 198 -16.54 -9.91 -11.52
CA TYR A 198 -15.98 -11.22 -11.85
C TYR A 198 -16.48 -12.29 -10.88
N ASP A 199 -17.24 -13.26 -11.39
CA ASP A 199 -17.89 -14.30 -10.57
C ASP A 199 -16.90 -15.21 -9.81
N GLY A 200 -15.62 -15.20 -10.21
CA GLY A 200 -14.54 -15.94 -9.53
C GLY A 200 -14.04 -15.28 -8.22
N MET A 201 -14.50 -14.06 -7.91
CA MET A 201 -14.12 -13.33 -6.70
C MET A 201 -15.36 -12.84 -5.95
N PRO A 202 -16.11 -13.74 -5.28
CA PRO A 202 -17.33 -13.41 -4.54
C PRO A 202 -17.02 -12.45 -3.38
N LYS A 203 -17.92 -11.45 -3.22
CA LYS A 203 -17.78 -10.44 -2.18
C LYS A 203 -18.17 -10.99 -0.82
N ILE A 204 -17.28 -10.75 0.13
CA ILE A 204 -17.47 -11.16 1.53
C ILE A 204 -18.31 -10.10 2.26
N ASN A 205 -19.22 -10.54 3.10
CA ASN A 205 -20.02 -9.69 3.97
C ASN A 205 -19.26 -9.36 5.26
N THR A 206 -18.35 -8.43 5.20
CA THR A 206 -17.55 -8.00 6.35
C THR A 206 -18.35 -7.31 7.47
N ASN A 207 -19.67 -7.15 7.31
CA ASN A 207 -20.55 -6.74 8.40
C ASN A 207 -21.10 -7.91 9.21
N ASN A 208 -20.99 -9.16 8.73
CA ASN A 208 -21.34 -10.36 9.48
C ASN A 208 -20.40 -10.55 10.68
N PRO A 209 -20.90 -10.79 11.91
CA PRO A 209 -20.05 -10.90 13.11
C PRO A 209 -19.06 -12.08 13.07
N GLU A 210 -19.46 -13.22 12.48
CA GLU A 210 -18.57 -14.38 12.36
C GLU A 210 -17.43 -14.11 11.37
N VAL A 211 -17.73 -13.49 10.24
CA VAL A 211 -16.74 -13.03 9.25
C VAL A 211 -15.76 -12.07 9.89
N ARG A 212 -16.25 -11.08 10.66
CA ARG A 212 -15.37 -10.14 11.36
C ARG A 212 -14.44 -10.85 12.31
N LYS A 213 -15.02 -11.75 13.14
CA LYS A 213 -14.21 -12.54 14.08
C LYS A 213 -13.14 -13.35 13.35
N TYR A 214 -13.51 -14.05 12.27
CA TYR A 214 -12.61 -14.88 11.47
C TYR A 214 -11.40 -14.09 10.95
N PHE A 215 -11.61 -12.96 10.31
CA PHE A 215 -10.51 -12.16 9.75
C PHE A 215 -9.73 -11.36 10.81
N VAL A 216 -10.38 -10.92 11.88
CA VAL A 216 -9.69 -10.28 13.02
C VAL A 216 -8.75 -11.26 13.70
N ASP A 217 -9.17 -12.51 13.90
CA ASP A 217 -8.33 -13.57 14.49
C ASP A 217 -7.12 -13.89 13.59
N ILE A 218 -7.31 -13.91 12.26
CA ILE A 218 -6.21 -14.10 11.30
C ILE A 218 -5.19 -12.95 11.40
N CYS A 219 -5.66 -11.70 11.39
CA CYS A 219 -4.76 -10.55 11.52
C CYS A 219 -4.06 -10.51 12.88
N ALA A 220 -4.76 -10.90 13.94
CA ALA A 220 -4.18 -11.03 15.27
C ALA A 220 -3.03 -12.08 15.28
N ASN A 221 -3.26 -13.23 14.64
CA ASN A 221 -2.22 -14.27 14.48
C ASN A 221 -1.02 -13.75 13.68
N TRP A 222 -1.22 -12.99 12.61
CA TRP A 222 -0.12 -12.41 11.85
C TRP A 222 0.77 -11.50 12.71
N VAL A 223 0.14 -10.68 13.57
CA VAL A 223 0.88 -9.76 14.46
C VAL A 223 1.55 -10.52 15.61
N GLU A 224 0.83 -11.45 16.25
CA GLU A 224 1.28 -12.15 17.46
C GLU A 224 2.30 -13.24 17.16
N HIS A 225 2.08 -13.99 16.09
CA HIS A 225 2.84 -15.19 15.77
C HIS A 225 3.90 -14.96 14.69
N TYR A 226 3.55 -14.26 13.58
CA TYR A 226 4.55 -13.97 12.54
C TYR A 226 5.39 -12.72 12.87
N GLY A 227 4.95 -11.90 13.82
CA GLY A 227 5.69 -10.72 14.26
C GLY A 227 5.76 -9.60 13.24
N ILE A 228 4.77 -9.48 12.35
CA ILE A 228 4.74 -8.43 11.34
C ILE A 228 4.52 -7.04 11.94
N ASP A 229 4.91 -6.01 11.21
CA ASP A 229 4.88 -4.61 11.65
C ASP A 229 3.75 -3.80 11.01
N GLY A 230 3.10 -4.33 9.99
CA GLY A 230 1.99 -3.64 9.33
C GLY A 230 1.04 -4.57 8.59
N ILE A 231 -0.18 -4.06 8.39
CA ILE A 231 -1.24 -4.71 7.60
C ILE A 231 -1.79 -3.69 6.61
N ARG A 232 -1.73 -3.99 5.33
CA ARG A 232 -2.45 -3.23 4.29
C ARG A 232 -3.76 -3.94 3.99
N LEU A 233 -4.87 -3.22 3.95
CA LEU A 233 -6.15 -3.76 3.53
C LEU A 233 -6.43 -3.43 2.07
N ASP A 234 -6.62 -4.48 1.29
CA ASP A 234 -7.04 -4.43 -0.11
C ASP A 234 -8.48 -3.92 -0.24
N VAL A 235 -8.76 -3.08 -1.23
CA VAL A 235 -10.09 -2.50 -1.49
C VAL A 235 -10.77 -2.00 -0.20
N ALA A 236 -10.03 -1.31 0.65
CA ALA A 236 -10.44 -0.96 2.01
C ALA A 236 -11.70 -0.08 2.07
N ASN A 237 -12.01 0.68 1.01
CA ASN A 237 -13.23 1.48 0.90
C ASN A 237 -14.52 0.65 0.76
N GLU A 238 -14.43 -0.63 0.47
CA GLU A 238 -15.57 -1.53 0.32
C GLU A 238 -15.73 -2.50 1.49
N VAL A 239 -14.82 -2.46 2.47
CA VAL A 239 -14.93 -3.23 3.72
C VAL A 239 -15.74 -2.45 4.74
N SER A 240 -16.43 -3.16 5.62
CA SER A 240 -17.26 -2.55 6.67
C SER A 240 -16.41 -1.73 7.66
N HIS A 241 -16.81 -0.50 7.95
CA HIS A 241 -16.20 0.32 9.01
C HIS A 241 -16.17 -0.42 10.37
N ARG A 242 -17.17 -1.23 10.63
CA ARG A 242 -17.24 -2.01 11.88
C ARG A 242 -16.12 -3.05 11.94
N PHE A 243 -15.87 -3.74 10.83
CA PHE A 243 -14.73 -4.65 10.72
C PHE A 243 -13.41 -3.91 10.93
N CYS A 244 -13.21 -2.78 10.24
CA CYS A 244 -11.98 -2.00 10.37
C CYS A 244 -11.71 -1.56 11.82
N LYS A 245 -12.76 -1.16 12.56
CA LYS A 245 -12.64 -0.76 13.98
C LYS A 245 -12.33 -1.94 14.90
N GLU A 246 -12.98 -3.09 14.70
CA GLU A 246 -12.70 -4.30 15.48
C GLU A 246 -11.28 -4.82 15.20
N LEU A 247 -10.84 -4.79 13.93
CA LEU A 247 -9.47 -5.09 13.54
C LEU A 247 -8.47 -4.16 14.23
N HIS A 248 -8.66 -2.83 14.08
CA HIS A 248 -7.79 -1.83 14.70
C HIS A 248 -7.67 -2.07 16.21
N ALA A 249 -8.80 -2.21 16.91
CA ALA A 249 -8.82 -2.42 18.35
C ALA A 249 -8.01 -3.66 18.74
N ARG A 250 -8.23 -4.78 18.05
CA ARG A 250 -7.57 -6.05 18.38
C ARG A 250 -6.08 -6.05 18.09
N VAL A 251 -5.65 -5.60 16.92
CA VAL A 251 -4.21 -5.64 16.57
C VAL A 251 -3.41 -4.59 17.34
N LYS A 252 -4.01 -3.42 17.66
CA LYS A 252 -3.38 -2.40 18.52
C LYS A 252 -3.31 -2.83 20.00
N GLU A 253 -4.17 -3.71 20.46
CA GLU A 253 -4.07 -4.34 21.78
C GLU A 253 -2.83 -5.25 21.87
N ILE A 254 -2.53 -6.00 20.78
CA ILE A 254 -1.35 -6.88 20.70
C ILE A 254 -0.07 -6.06 20.54
N ASN A 255 -0.06 -5.16 19.56
CA ASN A 255 1.07 -4.30 19.26
C ASN A 255 0.58 -2.86 18.99
N PRO A 256 0.69 -1.93 19.96
CA PRO A 256 0.27 -0.54 19.78
C PRO A 256 0.95 0.19 18.62
N ASP A 257 2.12 -0.29 18.19
CA ASP A 257 2.92 0.29 17.12
C ASP A 257 2.73 -0.42 15.76
N ILE A 258 1.76 -1.34 15.63
CA ILE A 258 1.40 -1.93 14.33
C ILE A 258 0.88 -0.85 13.38
N TYR A 259 1.32 -0.86 12.12
CA TYR A 259 0.84 0.07 11.09
C TYR A 259 -0.33 -0.51 10.32
N ILE A 260 -1.47 0.20 10.28
CA ILE A 260 -2.67 -0.22 9.57
C ILE A 260 -2.90 0.73 8.40
N LEU A 261 -2.74 0.21 7.19
CA LEU A 261 -2.81 0.93 5.93
C LEU A 261 -4.06 0.52 5.15
N GLY A 262 -4.87 1.47 4.69
CA GLY A 262 -5.99 1.20 3.79
C GLY A 262 -5.66 1.53 2.33
N GLU A 263 -6.07 0.67 1.40
CA GLU A 263 -6.09 1.04 0.00
C GLU A 263 -7.38 1.80 -0.31
N ILE A 264 -7.27 3.11 -0.48
CA ILE A 264 -8.39 3.99 -0.85
C ILE A 264 -7.89 5.00 -1.86
N TRP A 265 -8.45 5.00 -3.06
CA TRP A 265 -8.00 5.82 -4.18
C TRP A 265 -8.56 7.26 -4.17
N HIS A 266 -9.55 7.51 -3.34
CA HIS A 266 -10.26 8.79 -3.23
C HIS A 266 -10.08 9.40 -1.82
N ASN A 267 -10.91 10.40 -1.48
CA ASN A 267 -10.88 11.01 -0.14
C ASN A 267 -11.20 9.96 0.94
N ALA A 268 -10.25 9.70 1.81
CA ALA A 268 -10.30 8.66 2.83
C ALA A 268 -10.65 9.18 4.24
N LEU A 269 -11.05 10.44 4.38
CA LEU A 269 -11.36 11.05 5.69
C LEU A 269 -12.32 10.21 6.57
N PRO A 270 -13.35 9.53 6.03
CA PRO A 270 -14.22 8.68 6.85
C PRO A 270 -13.51 7.56 7.62
N TRP A 271 -12.40 7.04 7.09
CA TRP A 271 -11.63 5.92 7.67
C TRP A 271 -10.43 6.39 8.51
N LEU A 272 -10.09 7.68 8.49
CA LEU A 272 -8.91 8.26 9.13
C LEU A 272 -9.27 9.07 10.38
N ARG A 273 -10.22 8.56 11.17
CA ARG A 273 -10.70 9.21 12.39
C ARG A 273 -10.01 8.72 13.66
N GLY A 274 -9.06 7.79 13.53
CA GLY A 274 -8.21 7.33 14.62
C GLY A 274 -8.61 5.98 15.22
N ASP A 275 -9.65 5.35 14.69
CA ASP A 275 -10.18 4.07 15.17
C ASP A 275 -10.28 2.99 14.06
N GLU A 276 -9.71 3.28 12.87
CA GLU A 276 -9.69 2.36 11.73
C GLU A 276 -8.28 2.25 11.15
N PHE A 277 -7.87 3.16 10.24
CA PHE A 277 -6.54 3.14 9.63
C PHE A 277 -5.65 4.24 10.21
N ASP A 278 -4.33 3.96 10.32
CA ASP A 278 -3.32 4.96 10.61
C ASP A 278 -3.13 5.89 9.41
N ALA A 279 -3.18 5.32 8.20
CA ALA A 279 -3.04 6.04 6.94
C ALA A 279 -3.66 5.28 5.77
N VAL A 280 -3.59 5.89 4.59
CA VAL A 280 -3.97 5.30 3.31
C VAL A 280 -2.88 5.47 2.27
N MET A 281 -2.95 4.66 1.21
CA MET A 281 -2.10 4.82 0.03
C MET A 281 -2.41 6.17 -0.64
N ASN A 282 -1.41 7.04 -0.74
CA ASN A 282 -1.57 8.43 -1.18
C ASN A 282 -1.53 8.55 -2.72
N TYR A 283 -2.46 7.88 -3.39
CA TYR A 283 -2.63 7.97 -4.84
C TYR A 283 -2.80 9.41 -5.35
N PRO A 284 -3.49 10.33 -4.63
CA PRO A 284 -3.59 11.71 -5.06
C PRO A 284 -2.25 12.42 -5.24
N LEU A 285 -1.24 12.14 -4.41
CA LEU A 285 0.11 12.69 -4.59
C LEU A 285 0.76 12.18 -5.87
N GLY A 286 0.77 10.87 -6.08
CA GLY A 286 1.32 10.25 -7.30
C GLY A 286 0.63 10.77 -8.56
N GLN A 287 -0.69 10.88 -8.53
CA GLN A 287 -1.47 11.43 -9.63
C GLN A 287 -1.12 12.89 -9.91
N SER A 288 -0.96 13.72 -8.87
CA SER A 288 -0.57 15.12 -9.04
C SER A 288 0.79 15.28 -9.72
N ILE A 289 1.75 14.42 -9.38
CA ILE A 289 3.07 14.39 -10.02
C ILE A 289 2.95 14.01 -11.51
N LYS A 290 2.13 13.00 -11.83
CA LYS A 290 1.86 12.58 -13.23
C LYS A 290 1.16 13.70 -14.02
N ASP A 291 0.10 14.26 -13.49
CA ASP A 291 -0.70 15.31 -14.13
C ASP A 291 0.15 16.56 -14.43
N PHE A 292 1.10 16.88 -13.56
CA PHE A 292 1.95 18.04 -13.73
C PHE A 292 3.07 17.83 -14.75
N TRP A 293 3.87 16.77 -14.64
CA TRP A 293 5.06 16.58 -15.49
C TRP A 293 4.81 15.74 -16.74
N ILE A 294 3.92 14.74 -16.68
CA ILE A 294 3.68 13.79 -17.76
C ILE A 294 2.52 14.28 -18.65
N ASP A 295 1.31 14.39 -18.08
CA ASP A 295 0.09 14.75 -18.81
C ASP A 295 0.04 16.25 -19.11
N LYS A 296 0.80 17.04 -18.34
CA LYS A 296 0.90 18.49 -18.47
C LYS A 296 -0.47 19.20 -18.37
N SER A 297 -1.38 18.61 -17.62
CA SER A 297 -2.73 19.11 -17.40
C SER A 297 -2.81 20.18 -16.31
N LEU A 298 -1.85 20.21 -15.36
CA LEU A 298 -1.80 21.17 -14.26
C LEU A 298 -0.85 22.33 -14.58
N THR A 299 -1.20 23.53 -14.14
CA THR A 299 -0.28 24.68 -14.02
C THR A 299 0.55 24.55 -12.74
N ASN A 300 1.54 25.42 -12.53
CA ASN A 300 2.30 25.46 -11.28
C ASN A 300 1.40 25.75 -10.07
N GLU A 301 0.43 26.66 -10.22
CA GLU A 301 -0.54 26.99 -9.16
C GLU A 301 -1.47 25.82 -8.86
N ASP A 302 -1.94 25.10 -9.88
CA ASP A 302 -2.77 23.91 -9.70
C ASP A 302 -2.00 22.79 -8.98
N PHE A 303 -0.73 22.61 -9.33
CA PHE A 303 0.13 21.61 -8.66
C PHE A 303 0.32 21.97 -7.18
N GLU A 304 0.67 23.21 -6.86
CA GLU A 304 0.78 23.69 -5.49
C GLU A 304 -0.52 23.47 -4.71
N TYR A 305 -1.65 23.85 -5.30
CA TYR A 305 -2.96 23.65 -4.68
C TYR A 305 -3.23 22.16 -4.40
N THR A 306 -2.90 21.28 -5.36
CA THR A 306 -3.18 19.85 -5.25
C THR A 306 -2.29 19.21 -4.17
N ILE A 307 -1.01 19.58 -4.10
CA ILE A 307 -0.11 19.10 -3.05
C ILE A 307 -0.56 19.59 -1.67
N ASN A 308 -0.88 20.88 -1.54
CA ASN A 308 -1.40 21.42 -0.27
C ASN A 308 -2.69 20.69 0.14
N ARG A 309 -3.57 20.37 -0.80
CA ARG A 309 -4.78 19.61 -0.54
C ARG A 309 -4.49 18.20 -0.01
N CYS A 310 -3.49 17.51 -0.54
CA CYS A 310 -3.09 16.18 -0.04
C CYS A 310 -2.78 16.24 1.47
N TYR A 311 -2.09 17.29 1.93
CA TYR A 311 -1.62 17.41 3.30
C TYR A 311 -2.49 18.27 4.24
N THR A 312 -3.61 18.79 3.75
CA THR A 312 -4.60 19.51 4.55
C THR A 312 -5.93 18.77 4.71
N SER A 313 -6.08 17.65 4.01
CA SER A 313 -7.33 16.86 4.02
C SER A 313 -7.46 15.98 5.27
N TYR A 314 -6.35 15.59 5.87
CA TYR A 314 -6.29 14.66 7.00
C TYR A 314 -5.63 15.30 8.22
N MET A 315 -5.74 14.60 9.35
CA MET A 315 -5.04 15.00 10.55
C MET A 315 -3.52 14.97 10.37
N GLN A 316 -2.84 15.74 11.18
CA GLN A 316 -1.41 15.89 11.12
C GLN A 316 -0.68 14.55 11.31
N GLN A 317 -1.09 13.75 12.28
CA GLN A 317 -0.51 12.44 12.59
C GLN A 317 -0.64 11.47 11.41
N THR A 318 -1.80 11.46 10.75
CA THR A 318 -2.04 10.68 9.54
C THR A 318 -1.15 11.15 8.39
N ASN A 319 -1.00 12.47 8.19
CA ASN A 319 -0.14 13.01 7.14
C ASN A 319 1.33 12.62 7.30
N ASP A 320 1.79 12.45 8.54
CA ASP A 320 3.18 12.04 8.83
C ASP A 320 3.48 10.60 8.42
N VAL A 321 2.45 9.78 8.30
CA VAL A 321 2.57 8.35 7.98
C VAL A 321 1.82 7.93 6.71
N LEU A 322 1.35 8.91 5.88
CA LEU A 322 0.75 8.61 4.58
C LEU A 322 1.71 7.79 3.71
N PHE A 323 1.17 6.77 3.06
CA PHE A 323 1.95 5.89 2.20
C PHE A 323 2.04 6.46 0.79
N ASN A 324 3.14 7.15 0.50
CA ASN A 324 3.34 7.87 -0.75
C ASN A 324 3.91 6.97 -1.84
N LEU A 325 3.30 6.92 -3.01
CA LEU A 325 3.73 6.08 -4.13
C LEU A 325 3.54 6.78 -5.48
N LEU A 326 4.31 6.38 -6.48
CA LEU A 326 4.16 6.80 -7.89
C LEU A 326 3.56 5.70 -8.76
N ASP A 327 3.90 4.46 -8.45
CA ASP A 327 3.40 3.25 -9.13
C ASP A 327 3.28 2.08 -8.15
N SER A 328 2.61 1.03 -8.58
CA SER A 328 2.40 -0.20 -7.84
C SER A 328 2.18 -1.38 -8.80
N HIS A 329 1.85 -2.54 -8.27
CA HIS A 329 1.46 -3.73 -9.04
C HIS A 329 0.12 -3.59 -9.81
N ASP A 330 -0.68 -2.55 -9.50
CA ASP A 330 -1.98 -2.26 -10.14
C ASP A 330 -1.92 -1.12 -11.16
N THR A 331 -0.78 -0.46 -11.27
CA THR A 331 -0.61 0.69 -12.14
C THR A 331 0.46 0.42 -13.19
N LYS A 332 0.43 1.21 -14.27
CA LYS A 332 1.55 1.29 -15.18
C LYS A 332 2.80 1.76 -14.42
N ARG A 333 3.96 1.16 -14.69
CA ARG A 333 5.21 1.60 -14.09
C ARG A 333 5.53 3.04 -14.48
N PHE A 334 5.87 3.83 -13.50
CA PHE A 334 6.13 5.26 -13.65
C PHE A 334 7.21 5.55 -14.71
N ARG A 335 8.26 4.73 -14.76
CA ARG A 335 9.31 4.82 -15.78
C ARG A 335 8.80 4.74 -17.22
N SER A 336 7.73 4.01 -17.46
CA SER A 336 7.16 3.83 -18.81
C SER A 336 6.49 5.10 -19.35
N ASP A 337 6.14 6.04 -18.48
CA ASP A 337 5.56 7.32 -18.85
C ASP A 337 6.63 8.43 -18.98
N VAL A 338 7.80 8.24 -18.41
CA VAL A 338 8.88 9.23 -18.39
C VAL A 338 10.06 8.75 -19.25
N LYS A 339 10.27 9.39 -20.41
CA LYS A 339 11.30 8.95 -21.38
C LYS A 339 12.72 9.28 -20.93
N ASN A 340 12.93 10.44 -20.31
CA ASN A 340 14.22 10.90 -19.85
C ASN A 340 14.51 10.37 -18.44
N LEU A 341 15.69 9.80 -18.22
CA LEU A 341 16.08 9.26 -16.91
C LEU A 341 16.30 10.34 -15.86
N ASP A 342 16.84 11.50 -16.24
CA ASP A 342 17.06 12.59 -15.28
C ASP A 342 15.71 13.15 -14.79
N GLU A 343 14.74 13.30 -15.71
CA GLU A 343 13.37 13.68 -15.35
C GLU A 343 12.72 12.63 -14.44
N TYR A 344 12.94 11.35 -14.72
CA TYR A 344 12.42 10.24 -13.90
C TYR A 344 12.94 10.34 -12.47
N PHE A 345 14.26 10.45 -12.29
CA PHE A 345 14.85 10.55 -10.96
C PHE A 345 14.49 11.85 -10.24
N ALA A 346 14.37 12.97 -10.97
CA ALA A 346 13.91 14.24 -10.41
C ALA A 346 12.48 14.14 -9.85
N GLN A 347 11.58 13.44 -10.54
CA GLN A 347 10.21 13.23 -10.09
C GLN A 347 10.13 12.27 -8.88
N ILE A 348 10.99 11.24 -8.85
CA ILE A 348 11.15 10.38 -7.66
C ILE A 348 11.70 11.19 -6.48
N ALA A 349 12.63 12.11 -6.70
CA ALA A 349 13.15 12.98 -5.64
C ALA A 349 12.04 13.83 -5.00
N VAL A 350 11.02 14.26 -5.77
CA VAL A 350 9.83 14.92 -5.20
C VAL A 350 9.10 13.99 -4.24
N LEU A 351 8.88 12.72 -4.59
CA LEU A 351 8.25 11.74 -3.69
C LEU A 351 9.01 11.65 -2.36
N PHE A 352 10.35 11.60 -2.42
CA PHE A 352 11.20 11.49 -1.22
C PHE A 352 11.26 12.78 -0.40
N ALA A 353 10.89 13.91 -0.97
CA ALA A 353 10.89 15.21 -0.29
C ALA A 353 9.53 15.60 0.31
N MET A 354 8.50 14.80 0.10
CA MET A 354 7.16 15.06 0.65
C MET A 354 6.97 14.42 2.04
N PRO A 355 6.13 15.01 2.92
CA PRO A 355 5.73 14.37 4.18
C PRO A 355 5.08 13.01 3.95
N GLY A 356 5.08 12.15 4.95
CA GLY A 356 4.59 10.78 4.86
C GLY A 356 5.73 9.77 4.68
N SER A 357 5.42 8.55 4.30
CA SER A 357 6.34 7.43 4.16
C SER A 357 6.40 7.00 2.68
N PRO A 358 7.52 7.23 1.97
CA PRO A 358 7.61 6.89 0.56
C PRO A 358 7.71 5.39 0.34
N CYS A 359 7.05 4.91 -0.71
CA CYS A 359 7.15 3.55 -1.21
C CYS A 359 7.66 3.55 -2.65
N ILE A 360 8.60 2.68 -2.93
CA ILE A 360 9.00 2.33 -4.29
C ILE A 360 8.58 0.89 -4.60
N TYR A 361 8.08 0.68 -5.79
CA TYR A 361 7.74 -0.64 -6.30
C TYR A 361 9.01 -1.35 -6.78
N TYR A 362 9.17 -2.66 -6.55
CA TYR A 362 10.38 -3.38 -6.94
C TYR A 362 10.78 -3.09 -8.39
N GLY A 363 12.07 -2.89 -8.63
CA GLY A 363 12.59 -2.50 -9.94
C GLY A 363 12.54 -0.98 -10.23
N THR A 364 11.96 -0.15 -9.36
CA THR A 364 12.02 1.32 -9.51
C THR A 364 13.45 1.83 -9.46
N GLU A 365 14.29 1.24 -8.62
CA GLU A 365 15.70 1.60 -8.44
C GLU A 365 16.57 1.34 -9.68
N ILE A 366 16.13 0.45 -10.55
CA ILE A 366 16.79 0.17 -11.84
C ILE A 366 16.09 0.85 -13.02
N ALA A 367 15.04 1.63 -12.76
CA ALA A 367 14.17 2.23 -13.76
C ALA A 367 13.51 1.19 -14.68
N MET A 368 12.94 0.12 -14.10
CA MET A 368 12.23 -0.92 -14.82
C MET A 368 10.99 -0.37 -15.49
N GLU A 369 10.78 -0.75 -16.74
CA GLU A 369 9.60 -0.41 -17.53
C GLU A 369 8.54 -1.51 -17.47
N GLY A 370 7.28 -1.15 -17.63
CA GLY A 370 6.14 -2.05 -17.74
C GLY A 370 4.85 -1.26 -17.96
N SER A 371 3.97 -1.78 -18.82
CA SER A 371 2.64 -1.22 -19.05
C SER A 371 1.70 -1.63 -17.92
N TYR A 372 0.38 -1.51 -18.10
CA TYR A 372 -0.60 -2.01 -17.15
C TYR A 372 -0.46 -3.51 -16.90
N ASP A 373 -1.07 -3.99 -15.82
CA ASP A 373 -1.18 -5.41 -15.50
C ASP A 373 -1.45 -6.28 -16.76
N PRO A 374 -0.72 -7.39 -16.96
CA PRO A 374 0.34 -7.95 -16.11
C PRO A 374 1.75 -7.39 -16.38
N ASP A 375 1.96 -6.54 -17.37
CA ASP A 375 3.27 -6.11 -17.84
C ASP A 375 4.04 -5.26 -16.81
N CYS A 376 3.35 -4.60 -15.88
CA CYS A 376 3.99 -3.93 -14.72
C CYS A 376 4.64 -4.91 -13.73
N ARG A 377 4.30 -6.21 -13.80
CA ARG A 377 4.75 -7.29 -12.90
C ARG A 377 5.85 -8.15 -13.52
N ARG A 378 6.80 -7.55 -14.26
CA ARG A 378 7.96 -8.25 -14.85
C ARG A 378 8.91 -8.75 -13.78
N CYS A 379 9.65 -9.82 -14.08
CA CYS A 379 10.63 -10.37 -13.15
C CYS A 379 11.82 -9.44 -12.95
N MET A 380 12.42 -9.48 -11.75
CA MET A 380 13.65 -8.77 -11.47
C MET A 380 14.81 -9.35 -12.30
N PRO A 381 15.61 -8.48 -12.99
CA PRO A 381 16.73 -8.92 -13.80
C PRO A 381 17.99 -9.07 -12.94
N TRP A 382 18.01 -10.07 -12.05
CA TRP A 382 19.08 -10.25 -11.07
C TRP A 382 20.47 -10.42 -11.68
N LYS A 383 20.60 -11.13 -12.81
CA LYS A 383 21.88 -11.28 -13.50
C LYS A 383 22.45 -9.96 -13.97
N ASP A 384 21.59 -9.10 -14.54
CA ASP A 384 21.99 -7.75 -14.96
C ASP A 384 22.35 -6.86 -13.77
N ILE A 385 21.62 -6.98 -12.65
CA ILE A 385 21.89 -6.23 -11.41
C ILE A 385 23.24 -6.65 -10.84
N GLU A 386 23.48 -7.95 -10.71
CA GLU A 386 24.74 -8.53 -10.20
C GLU A 386 25.94 -8.22 -11.11
N ALA A 387 25.71 -8.09 -12.42
CA ALA A 387 26.70 -7.62 -13.38
C ALA A 387 26.96 -6.10 -13.33
N GLY A 388 26.26 -5.37 -12.46
CA GLY A 388 26.44 -3.92 -12.28
C GLY A 388 25.82 -3.04 -13.36
N LYS A 389 24.98 -3.59 -14.25
CA LYS A 389 24.36 -2.85 -15.37
C LYS A 389 23.56 -1.64 -14.93
N TYR A 390 22.97 -1.68 -13.74
CA TYR A 390 22.12 -0.64 -13.20
C TYR A 390 22.73 0.11 -12.01
N ALA A 391 24.02 -0.08 -11.72
CA ALA A 391 24.69 0.43 -10.53
C ALA A 391 24.50 1.94 -10.33
N GLU A 392 24.63 2.75 -11.40
CA GLU A 392 24.46 4.21 -11.32
C GLU A 392 23.01 4.59 -10.99
N ARG A 393 22.02 3.87 -11.53
CA ARG A 393 20.60 4.14 -11.25
C ARG A 393 20.26 3.81 -9.79
N SER A 394 20.64 2.62 -9.35
CA SER A 394 20.43 2.18 -7.96
C SER A 394 21.13 3.10 -6.96
N LYS A 395 22.33 3.60 -7.30
CA LYS A 395 23.07 4.58 -6.49
C LYS A 395 22.30 5.90 -6.32
N ILE A 396 21.64 6.41 -7.37
CA ILE A 396 20.80 7.62 -7.27
C ILE A 396 19.67 7.38 -6.27
N ILE A 397 18.94 6.28 -6.39
CA ILE A 397 17.83 5.95 -5.48
C ILE A 397 18.35 5.74 -4.05
N ALA A 398 19.44 5.01 -3.86
CA ALA A 398 20.06 4.84 -2.55
C ALA A 398 20.46 6.20 -1.93
N THR A 399 20.99 7.11 -2.73
CA THR A 399 21.33 8.46 -2.26
C THR A 399 20.10 9.23 -1.81
N LEU A 400 18.98 9.17 -2.56
CA LEU A 400 17.72 9.81 -2.16
C LEU A 400 17.16 9.22 -0.87
N ILE A 401 17.21 7.89 -0.71
CA ILE A 401 16.77 7.20 0.50
C ILE A 401 17.61 7.63 1.71
N HIS A 402 18.93 7.59 1.58
CA HIS A 402 19.84 7.99 2.66
C HIS A 402 19.66 9.46 3.04
N LEU A 403 19.56 10.35 2.04
CA LEU A 403 19.31 11.77 2.27
C LEU A 403 18.02 11.98 3.07
N ARG A 404 16.90 11.35 2.65
CA ARG A 404 15.64 11.45 3.38
C ARG A 404 15.74 10.94 4.81
N ARG A 405 16.44 9.83 5.05
CA ARG A 405 16.59 9.27 6.40
C ARG A 405 17.44 10.16 7.30
N GLN A 406 18.45 10.83 6.75
CA GLN A 406 19.38 11.69 7.49
C GLN A 406 18.82 13.09 7.73
N GLU A 407 18.00 13.63 6.81
CA GLU A 407 17.51 15.00 6.84
C GLU A 407 16.05 15.08 7.34
N PRO A 408 15.81 15.42 8.62
CA PRO A 408 14.45 15.55 9.15
C PRO A 408 13.57 16.55 8.40
N LEU A 409 14.19 17.56 7.77
CA LEU A 409 13.49 18.57 6.97
C LEU A 409 12.70 17.97 5.80
N LEU A 410 13.21 16.90 5.17
CA LEU A 410 12.53 16.24 4.06
C LEU A 410 11.27 15.47 4.51
N LYS A 411 11.10 15.27 5.80
CA LYS A 411 9.92 14.63 6.43
C LYS A 411 8.95 15.66 7.02
N SER A 412 9.39 16.93 7.05
CA SER A 412 8.64 17.99 7.71
C SER A 412 7.45 18.43 6.87
N ARG A 413 6.34 18.71 7.55
CA ARG A 413 5.14 19.33 6.99
C ARG A 413 5.26 20.84 6.81
N ASN A 414 6.31 21.46 7.37
CA ASN A 414 6.56 22.90 7.31
C ASN A 414 7.24 23.25 5.98
N PHE A 415 6.63 22.85 4.87
CA PHE A 415 7.07 23.25 3.54
C PHE A 415 6.14 24.31 2.96
N HIS A 416 6.68 25.18 2.12
CA HIS A 416 5.92 26.18 1.38
C HIS A 416 6.48 26.35 -0.02
N PHE A 417 5.63 26.78 -0.92
CA PHE A 417 6.00 27.12 -2.28
C PHE A 417 6.30 28.61 -2.35
N PRO A 418 7.55 29.04 -2.64
CA PRO A 418 7.87 30.46 -2.80
C PRO A 418 7.24 31.02 -4.07
N ASN A 419 6.72 32.26 -4.00
CA ASN A 419 5.97 32.89 -5.09
C ASN A 419 6.79 33.25 -6.34
N ASP A 420 8.09 32.94 -6.38
CA ASP A 420 9.03 33.36 -7.43
C ASP A 420 9.04 32.46 -8.68
N TYR A 421 8.40 31.32 -8.63
CA TYR A 421 8.49 30.29 -9.70
C TYR A 421 7.62 30.57 -10.93
N ALA A 422 6.80 31.64 -10.91
CA ALA A 422 5.97 32.03 -12.04
C ALA A 422 6.77 32.30 -13.35
N LYS A 423 8.08 32.47 -13.25
CA LYS A 423 8.97 32.67 -14.41
C LYS A 423 9.32 31.40 -15.18
N TYR A 424 9.16 30.23 -14.57
CA TYR A 424 9.62 28.96 -15.12
C TYR A 424 8.45 27.99 -15.25
N LYS A 425 8.12 27.61 -16.47
CA LYS A 425 7.09 26.61 -16.70
C LYS A 425 7.60 25.23 -16.23
N ARG A 426 6.78 24.55 -15.41
CA ARG A 426 7.00 23.18 -14.89
C ARG A 426 8.26 23.01 -14.05
N VAL A 427 8.72 24.07 -13.42
CA VAL A 427 9.73 24.02 -12.37
C VAL A 427 9.04 24.26 -11.05
N ILE A 428 9.23 23.36 -10.11
CA ILE A 428 8.70 23.47 -8.75
C ILE A 428 9.87 23.77 -7.81
N GLN A 429 9.66 24.75 -6.98
CA GLN A 429 10.52 25.06 -5.85
C GLN A 429 9.65 25.02 -4.60
N PHE A 430 10.08 24.26 -3.61
CA PHE A 430 9.51 24.33 -2.28
C PHE A 430 10.64 24.41 -1.24
N ARG A 431 10.31 24.97 -0.07
CA ARG A 431 11.25 25.11 1.04
C ARG A 431 10.65 24.46 2.27
N ASN A 432 11.45 23.65 2.94
CA ASN A 432 11.12 23.11 4.26
C ASN A 432 11.82 23.98 5.32
N CYS A 433 11.08 24.33 6.37
CA CYS A 433 11.58 25.21 7.41
C CYS A 433 11.37 24.58 8.80
N LEU A 434 12.44 24.53 9.60
CA LEU A 434 12.37 24.09 11.01
C LEU A 434 11.95 25.22 11.98
N LEU A 435 11.91 26.48 11.53
CA LEU A 435 11.93 27.67 12.39
C LEU A 435 10.56 28.32 12.66
N TYR A 436 9.46 27.58 12.63
CA TYR A 436 8.14 28.20 12.90
C TYR A 436 7.47 27.79 14.23
N THR A 437 8.23 27.27 15.20
CA THR A 437 7.61 26.77 16.44
C THR A 437 7.89 27.62 17.68
N SER A 438 8.77 28.63 17.65
CA SER A 438 9.10 29.38 18.88
C SER A 438 8.66 30.84 18.91
N ASP A 439 8.48 31.52 17.77
CA ASP A 439 8.32 32.98 17.78
C ASP A 439 6.92 33.51 17.50
N ALA A 440 5.94 32.65 17.23
CA ALA A 440 4.55 33.06 16.98
C ALA A 440 3.68 33.12 18.24
N ALA A 441 4.24 32.91 19.43
CA ALA A 441 3.54 32.93 20.70
C ALA A 441 3.72 34.24 21.49
N ASP A 442 4.61 35.14 21.04
CA ASP A 442 5.00 36.35 21.79
C ASP A 442 4.62 37.66 21.07
N GLU A 443 3.78 37.67 20.04
CA GLU A 443 3.16 38.89 19.51
C GLU A 443 1.63 38.92 19.62
#